data_d0cc61c9fab8506effde05d3cf6767a6
#
_entry.id   d0cc61c9fab8506effde05d3cf6767a6
#
_cell.length_a   1.000
_cell.length_b   1.000
_cell.length_c   1.000
_cell.angle_alpha   90.00
_cell.angle_beta   90.00
_cell.angle_gamma   90.00
#
_symmetry.space_group_name_H-M   'P 1'
#
loop_
_entity.id
_entity.type
_entity.pdbx_description
1 polymer ?
#
loop_
_entity_poly.entity_id
_entity_poly.type
_entity_poly.pdbx_seq_one_letter_code
_entity_poly.pdbx_strand_id
1 'polypeptide(L)'
;SVMASMNVKKNTVSRWGIYNIKKKLPNNNFIIRDVIEKPSKKIAPSNKAIIGRYILPKIIFKKLLKQKKGKGGEIHITDAIKKLIKEKNKFIGHNFSGKYLDCGTMNGYIESCLEISKLWNFAS
;
A
#
# COMPACT_ATOMS: atom_id res chain seq x y z
N SER A 1 11.88 -0.04 -8.66
CA SER A 1 11.19 -0.13 -7.37
C SER A 1 9.94 -0.97 -7.49
N VAL A 2 9.67 -1.78 -6.49
CA VAL A 2 8.48 -2.64 -6.46
C VAL A 2 7.72 -2.40 -5.15
N MET A 3 6.41 -2.37 -5.23
CA MET A 3 5.52 -2.15 -4.09
C MET A 3 4.40 -3.17 -4.11
N ALA A 4 4.18 -3.84 -2.98
CA ALA A 4 3.09 -4.81 -2.87
C ALA A 4 1.74 -4.11 -2.80
N SER A 5 0.72 -4.76 -3.35
CA SER A 5 -0.64 -4.28 -3.45
C SER A 5 -1.65 -5.37 -3.13
N MET A 6 -2.79 -4.99 -2.58
CA MET A 6 -3.97 -5.85 -2.49
C MET A 6 -5.21 -5.13 -2.99
N ASN A 7 -6.25 -5.90 -3.33
CA ASN A 7 -7.57 -5.32 -3.61
C ASN A 7 -8.32 -5.06 -2.31
N VAL A 8 -8.88 -3.87 -2.16
CA VAL A 8 -9.73 -3.51 -1.03
C VAL A 8 -11.14 -3.17 -1.48
N LYS A 9 -12.11 -3.26 -0.58
CA LYS A 9 -13.49 -2.81 -0.86
C LYS A 9 -13.51 -1.29 -1.06
N LYS A 10 -14.29 -0.79 -1.99
CA LYS A 10 -14.41 0.65 -2.29
C LYS A 10 -14.77 1.52 -1.07
N ASN A 11 -15.50 0.99 -0.12
CA ASN A 11 -15.88 1.71 1.09
C ASN A 11 -14.76 1.81 2.14
N THR A 12 -13.66 1.07 1.97
CA THR A 12 -12.52 1.06 2.90
C THR A 12 -11.27 1.75 2.36
N VAL A 13 -11.30 2.31 1.13
CA VAL A 13 -10.14 2.95 0.50
C VAL A 13 -9.55 4.10 1.32
N SER A 14 -10.37 4.81 2.10
CA SER A 14 -9.92 5.91 2.97
C SER A 14 -9.03 5.49 4.14
N ARG A 15 -8.87 4.19 4.38
CA ARG A 15 -7.96 3.62 5.39
C ARG A 15 -6.54 3.42 4.87
N TRP A 16 -6.32 3.49 3.55
CA TRP A 16 -5.11 3.03 2.86
C TRP A 16 -4.51 4.10 1.95
N GLY A 17 -3.22 3.99 1.70
CA GLY A 17 -2.64 4.59 0.51
C GLY A 17 -3.14 3.84 -0.74
N ILE A 18 -3.57 4.56 -1.77
CA ILE A 18 -4.16 3.98 -2.98
C ILE A 18 -3.32 4.30 -4.21
N TYR A 19 -3.09 3.29 -5.04
CA TYR A 19 -2.36 3.44 -6.30
C TYR A 19 -3.23 4.06 -7.39
N ASN A 20 -2.67 5.06 -8.09
CA ASN A 20 -3.13 5.47 -9.41
C ASN A 20 -2.31 4.70 -10.44
N ILE A 21 -2.99 3.87 -11.23
CA ILE A 21 -2.38 2.94 -12.19
C ILE A 21 -2.22 3.61 -13.54
N LYS A 22 -1.00 3.58 -14.11
CA LYS A 22 -0.72 4.06 -15.47
C LYS A 22 -1.02 2.99 -16.51
N LYS A 23 -0.56 1.75 -16.26
CA LYS A 23 -0.68 0.62 -17.21
C LYS A 23 -0.64 -0.68 -16.44
N LYS A 24 -1.51 -1.63 -16.80
CA LYS A 24 -1.45 -3.02 -16.34
C LYS A 24 -0.34 -3.75 -17.07
N LEU A 25 0.31 -4.68 -16.39
CA LEU A 25 1.35 -5.56 -16.89
C LEU A 25 0.97 -7.02 -16.61
N PRO A 26 1.63 -8.01 -17.24
CA PRO A 26 1.46 -9.43 -16.92
C PRO A 26 1.75 -9.75 -15.45
N ASN A 27 1.33 -10.94 -15.00
CA ASN A 27 1.63 -11.50 -13.68
C ASN A 27 1.21 -10.59 -12.51
N ASN A 28 0.00 -10.04 -12.59
CA ASN A 28 -0.57 -9.15 -11.58
C ASN A 28 0.25 -7.88 -11.28
N ASN A 29 1.12 -7.48 -12.19
CA ASN A 29 1.90 -6.26 -12.08
C ASN A 29 1.20 -5.06 -12.73
N PHE A 30 1.61 -3.85 -12.34
CA PHE A 30 1.16 -2.62 -12.97
C PHE A 30 2.18 -1.49 -12.77
N ILE A 31 2.23 -0.55 -13.73
CA ILE A 31 3.03 0.67 -13.60
C ILE A 31 2.23 1.68 -12.76
N ILE A 32 2.88 2.21 -11.75
CA ILE A 32 2.30 3.23 -10.86
C ILE A 32 2.50 4.61 -11.50
N ARG A 33 1.40 5.39 -11.62
CA ARG A 33 1.42 6.79 -12.04
C ARG A 33 1.56 7.73 -10.86
N ASP A 34 0.90 7.42 -9.75
CA ASP A 34 0.87 8.23 -8.54
C ASP A 34 0.37 7.37 -7.36
N VAL A 35 0.52 7.90 -6.15
CA VAL A 35 -0.03 7.33 -4.92
C VAL A 35 -0.77 8.42 -4.16
N ILE A 36 -1.92 8.08 -3.55
CA ILE A 36 -2.73 9.01 -2.78
C ILE A 36 -2.97 8.43 -1.39
N GLU A 37 -2.51 9.12 -0.36
CA GLU A 37 -2.67 8.70 1.02
C GLU A 37 -4.09 8.96 1.51
N LYS A 38 -4.76 7.89 1.98
CA LYS A 38 -6.10 7.93 2.58
C LYS A 38 -7.10 8.80 1.80
N PRO A 39 -7.33 8.53 0.49
CA PRO A 39 -8.27 9.31 -0.31
C PRO A 39 -9.70 9.07 0.15
N SER A 40 -10.58 10.04 -0.07
CA SER A 40 -12.01 9.78 0.06
C SER A 40 -12.48 8.80 -1.04
N LYS A 41 -13.60 8.11 -0.81
CA LYS A 41 -14.19 7.18 -1.78
C LYS A 41 -14.46 7.83 -3.15
N LYS A 42 -14.75 9.13 -3.17
CA LYS A 42 -15.07 9.88 -4.41
C LYS A 42 -13.84 10.13 -5.29
N ILE A 43 -12.66 10.29 -4.67
CA ILE A 43 -11.42 10.66 -5.37
C ILE A 43 -10.41 9.52 -5.48
N ALA A 44 -10.69 8.37 -4.88
CA ALA A 44 -9.82 7.19 -4.96
C ALA A 44 -9.68 6.72 -6.42
N PRO A 45 -8.44 6.70 -6.98
CA PRO A 45 -8.24 6.40 -8.41
C PRO A 45 -8.38 4.91 -8.73
N SER A 46 -8.35 4.06 -7.73
CA SER A 46 -8.51 2.60 -7.86
C SER A 46 -8.94 1.99 -6.52
N ASN A 47 -9.04 0.66 -6.48
CA ASN A 47 -9.19 -0.11 -5.25
C ASN A 47 -7.91 -0.91 -4.91
N LYS A 48 -6.76 -0.56 -5.49
CA LYS A 48 -5.46 -1.17 -5.20
C LYS A 48 -4.80 -0.44 -4.05
N ALA A 49 -4.71 -1.10 -2.90
CA ALA A 49 -4.16 -0.54 -1.67
C ALA A 49 -2.67 -0.87 -1.50
N ILE A 50 -1.95 0.03 -0.89
CA ILE A 50 -0.57 -0.13 -0.43
C ILE A 50 -0.59 -0.92 0.88
N ILE A 51 0.24 -1.95 1.00
CA ILE A 51 0.28 -2.83 2.19
C ILE A 51 1.62 -2.83 2.92
N GLY A 52 2.44 -1.80 2.73
CA GLY A 52 3.66 -1.61 3.52
C GLY A 52 4.80 -2.59 3.22
N ARG A 53 4.81 -3.26 2.07
CA ARG A 53 5.90 -4.11 1.59
C ARG A 53 6.51 -3.48 0.34
N TYR A 54 7.78 -3.04 0.47
CA TYR A 54 8.44 -2.23 -0.56
C TYR A 54 9.86 -2.70 -0.84
N ILE A 55 10.27 -2.59 -2.11
CA ILE A 55 11.66 -2.56 -2.55
C ILE A 55 11.89 -1.18 -3.15
N LEU A 56 12.53 -0.30 -2.37
CA LEU A 56 12.70 1.11 -2.69
C LEU A 56 14.16 1.46 -2.98
N PRO A 57 14.42 2.49 -3.80
CA PRO A 57 15.78 2.94 -4.07
C PRO A 57 16.34 3.71 -2.86
N LYS A 58 17.66 3.64 -2.64
CA LYS A 58 18.37 4.33 -1.54
C LYS A 58 18.03 5.82 -1.42
N ILE A 59 17.75 6.48 -2.55
CA ILE A 59 17.40 7.91 -2.58
C ILE A 59 16.14 8.24 -1.76
N ILE A 60 15.30 7.25 -1.42
CA ILE A 60 14.10 7.47 -0.60
C ILE A 60 14.44 8.09 0.76
N PHE A 61 15.54 7.68 1.38
CA PHE A 61 15.97 8.21 2.68
C PHE A 61 16.29 9.71 2.60
N LYS A 62 16.96 10.15 1.52
CA LYS A 62 17.21 11.59 1.29
C LYS A 62 15.93 12.39 1.13
N LYS A 63 14.88 11.79 0.51
CA LYS A 63 13.56 12.42 0.36
C LYS A 63 12.83 12.52 1.70
N LEU A 64 12.87 11.47 2.52
CA LEU A 64 12.25 11.44 3.83
C LEU A 64 12.89 12.46 4.79
N LEU A 65 14.24 12.56 4.83
CA LEU A 65 14.95 13.52 5.66
C LEU A 65 14.60 14.99 5.36
N LYS A 66 14.27 15.31 4.10
CA LYS A 66 13.88 16.65 3.65
C LYS A 66 12.38 16.89 3.63
N GLN A 67 11.59 15.90 4.09
CA GLN A 67 10.14 15.98 4.01
C GLN A 67 9.57 16.72 5.22
N LYS A 68 8.67 17.67 4.94
CA LYS A 68 7.83 18.28 5.98
C LYS A 68 6.72 17.32 6.40
N LYS A 69 6.23 17.45 7.62
CA LYS A 69 5.07 16.71 8.11
C LYS A 69 3.88 16.91 7.18
N GLY A 70 3.22 15.83 6.83
CA GLY A 70 2.04 15.81 5.98
C GLY A 70 0.73 15.80 6.78
N LYS A 71 -0.30 15.17 6.19
CA LYS A 71 -1.62 15.02 6.83
C LYS A 71 -1.48 14.30 8.18
N GLY A 72 -2.11 14.83 9.21
CA GLY A 72 -2.03 14.27 10.58
C GLY A 72 -0.73 14.59 11.32
N GLY A 73 0.15 15.45 10.79
CA GLY A 73 1.41 15.81 11.45
C GLY A 73 2.53 14.76 11.33
N GLU A 74 2.34 13.73 10.53
CA GLU A 74 3.26 12.62 10.34
C GLU A 74 4.07 12.74 9.04
N ILE A 75 5.22 12.07 8.97
CA ILE A 75 6.01 11.91 7.75
C ILE A 75 5.56 10.61 7.07
N HIS A 76 4.84 10.73 5.95
CA HIS A 76 4.34 9.58 5.20
C HIS A 76 5.32 9.17 4.10
N ILE A 77 5.69 7.90 4.07
CA ILE A 77 6.53 7.33 3.02
C ILE A 77 5.89 7.46 1.63
N THR A 78 4.57 7.44 1.56
CA THR A 78 3.79 7.64 0.32
C THR A 78 4.07 8.99 -0.33
N ASP A 79 4.30 10.06 0.45
CA ASP A 79 4.65 11.38 -0.07
C ASP A 79 6.05 11.41 -0.69
N ALA A 80 7.01 10.70 -0.08
CA ALA A 80 8.36 10.56 -0.64
C ALA A 80 8.34 9.74 -1.94
N ILE A 81 7.56 8.66 -1.98
CA ILE A 81 7.34 7.84 -3.17
C ILE A 81 6.71 8.68 -4.29
N LYS A 82 5.69 9.47 -3.98
CA LYS A 82 5.05 10.38 -4.93
C LYS A 82 6.03 11.37 -5.55
N LYS A 83 6.95 11.93 -4.75
CA LYS A 83 8.02 12.83 -5.25
C LYS A 83 8.94 12.10 -6.24
N LEU A 84 9.37 10.87 -5.91
CA LEU A 84 10.22 10.07 -6.79
C LEU A 84 9.50 9.69 -8.10
N ILE A 85 8.21 9.39 -8.06
CA ILE A 85 7.41 9.12 -9.27
C ILE A 85 7.36 10.36 -10.16
N LYS A 86 7.15 11.56 -9.59
CA LYS A 86 7.18 12.84 -10.31
C LYS A 86 8.54 13.12 -10.95
N GLU A 87 9.62 12.68 -10.31
CA GLU A 87 10.99 12.75 -10.83
C GLU A 87 11.30 11.64 -11.87
N LYS A 88 10.24 11.02 -12.43
CA LYS A 88 10.32 9.98 -13.47
C LYS A 88 10.95 8.65 -13.03
N ASN A 89 11.10 8.43 -11.73
CA ASN A 89 11.50 7.10 -11.23
C ASN A 89 10.38 6.09 -11.50
N LYS A 90 10.74 4.92 -12.04
CA LYS A 90 9.78 3.86 -12.35
C LYS A 90 9.43 3.07 -11.10
N PHE A 91 8.13 2.98 -10.81
CA PHE A 91 7.57 2.18 -9.75
C PHE A 91 6.59 1.15 -10.31
N ILE A 92 6.72 -0.09 -9.87
CA ILE A 92 5.85 -1.21 -10.23
C ILE A 92 5.07 -1.61 -8.99
N GLY A 93 3.76 -1.71 -9.11
CA GLY A 93 2.90 -2.36 -8.13
C GLY A 93 2.74 -3.84 -8.49
N HIS A 94 2.82 -4.70 -7.49
CA HIS A 94 2.53 -6.13 -7.61
C HIS A 94 1.35 -6.50 -6.72
N ASN A 95 0.26 -6.96 -7.33
CA ASN A 95 -0.90 -7.42 -6.57
C ASN A 95 -0.65 -8.86 -6.13
N PHE A 96 -0.30 -9.05 -4.86
CA PHE A 96 0.05 -10.36 -4.33
C PHE A 96 -1.17 -11.27 -4.19
N SER A 97 -0.93 -12.57 -4.27
CA SER A 97 -1.91 -13.60 -3.98
C SER A 97 -1.76 -14.02 -2.51
N GLY A 98 -2.80 -13.83 -1.71
CA GLY A 98 -2.76 -14.17 -0.29
C GLY A 98 -3.66 -13.28 0.55
N LYS A 99 -3.70 -13.53 1.86
CA LYS A 99 -4.43 -12.72 2.83
C LYS A 99 -3.48 -11.72 3.49
N TYR A 100 -3.95 -10.50 3.66
CA TYR A 100 -3.31 -9.50 4.48
C TYR A 100 -3.92 -9.58 5.89
N LEU A 101 -3.10 -9.89 6.87
CA LEU A 101 -3.49 -9.99 8.28
C LEU A 101 -3.11 -8.69 8.98
N ASP A 102 -4.10 -7.94 9.43
CA ASP A 102 -3.93 -6.63 10.06
C ASP A 102 -4.23 -6.72 11.55
N CYS A 103 -3.20 -6.72 12.37
CA CYS A 103 -3.31 -6.75 13.83
C CYS A 103 -3.42 -5.35 14.48
N GLY A 104 -3.63 -4.30 13.69
CA GLY A 104 -3.71 -2.91 14.17
C GLY A 104 -5.00 -2.57 14.95
N THR A 105 -5.99 -3.47 14.94
CA THR A 105 -7.22 -3.36 15.74
C THR A 105 -7.49 -4.69 16.44
N MET A 106 -8.25 -4.67 17.54
CA MET A 106 -8.60 -5.89 18.27
C MET A 106 -9.34 -6.90 17.36
N ASN A 107 -10.30 -6.44 16.57
CA ASN A 107 -11.01 -7.31 15.61
C ASN A 107 -10.05 -7.90 14.57
N GLY A 108 -9.17 -7.08 13.99
CA GLY A 108 -8.17 -7.55 13.03
C GLY A 108 -7.19 -8.55 13.63
N TYR A 109 -6.80 -8.37 14.90
CA TYR A 109 -5.98 -9.32 15.63
C TYR A 109 -6.68 -10.68 15.80
N ILE A 110 -7.94 -10.69 16.26
CA ILE A 110 -8.73 -11.91 16.41
C ILE A 110 -8.93 -12.62 15.07
N GLU A 111 -9.31 -11.88 14.01
CA GLU A 111 -9.45 -12.43 12.66
C GLU A 111 -8.13 -13.04 12.15
N SER A 112 -7.01 -12.37 12.41
CA SER A 112 -5.68 -12.88 12.03
C SER A 112 -5.32 -14.16 12.75
N CYS A 113 -5.59 -14.25 14.05
CA CYS A 113 -5.37 -15.47 14.85
C CYS A 113 -6.20 -16.65 14.33
N LEU A 114 -7.49 -16.42 14.02
CA LEU A 114 -8.37 -17.44 13.47
C LEU A 114 -7.89 -17.93 12.09
N GLU A 115 -7.39 -17.03 11.23
CA GLU A 115 -6.84 -17.42 9.93
C GLU A 115 -5.56 -18.24 10.07
N ILE A 116 -4.66 -17.84 10.97
CA ILE A 116 -3.42 -18.57 11.24
C ILE A 116 -3.73 -19.94 11.84
N SER A 117 -4.67 -20.04 12.78
CA SER A 117 -5.03 -21.31 13.39
C SER A 117 -5.50 -22.36 12.37
N LYS A 118 -6.26 -21.93 11.35
CA LYS A 118 -6.67 -22.81 10.23
C LYS A 118 -5.50 -23.32 9.41
N LEU A 119 -4.47 -22.50 9.19
CA LEU A 119 -3.29 -22.88 8.40
C LEU A 119 -2.39 -23.88 9.15
N TRP A 120 -2.38 -23.84 10.47
CA TRP A 120 -1.48 -24.62 11.31
C TRP A 120 -2.17 -25.79 12.00
N ASN A 121 -3.45 -26.06 11.69
CA ASN A 121 -4.26 -27.12 12.32
C ASN A 121 -4.28 -27.08 13.86
N PHE A 122 -4.17 -25.88 14.45
CA PHE A 122 -4.28 -25.70 15.90
C PHE A 122 -5.72 -25.88 16.42
N ALA A 123 -6.70 -26.02 15.53
CA ALA A 123 -8.09 -26.27 15.87
C ALA A 123 -8.40 -27.75 15.59
N SER A 124 -7.92 -28.65 16.44
CA SER A 124 -8.44 -30.01 16.59
C SER A 124 -9.19 -30.10 17.89
#